data_25f289104cb9dda4902e2ddd590ab547
#
_entry.id   25f289104cb9dda4902e2ddd590ab547
#
_cell.length_a   1.000
_cell.length_b   1.000
_cell.length_c   1.000
_cell.angle_alpha   90.00
_cell.angle_beta   90.00
_cell.angle_gamma   90.00
#
_symmetry.space_group_name_H-M   'P 1'
#
loop_
_entity.id
_entity.type
_entity.pdbx_description
1 polymer ?
#
loop_
_entity_poly.entity_id
_entity_poly.type
_entity_poly.pdbx_seq_one_letter_code
_entity_poly.pdbx_strand_id
1 'polypeptide(L)'
;MLGAIKSEIRKIFTTKLWWGMGIGMAAFAFLLSMAAASLIGLTNPDGSSAGFDSMTGATGQMVYSAGLLGEFGSMSALFPLALGVLLITTEYRHKTATATYLATPRRWIVAVAKTLAVIVVGAVLGVVHVIASVGGGALVLTVFKDQPLLLGNSDVVATYGTSIVATVVWTLIGFGFGMLVRNQIAAVLIAVAFGFLGQLILNIAFAILGWTTAAKFIPGNLTTGMLVTADPTGGAVESGGDSYYFSWWLSALILIGYAAVLTVIGSILAGRKDIT
;
A
#
# COMPACT_ATOMS: atom_id res chain seq x y z
N MET A 1 -1.51 29.13 3.71
CA MET A 1 -1.74 27.68 3.55
C MET A 1 -1.00 27.11 2.36
N LEU A 2 -1.18 27.63 1.14
CA LEU A 2 -0.47 27.15 -0.07
C LEU A 2 1.06 27.16 0.06
N GLY A 3 1.64 28.21 0.65
CA GLY A 3 3.09 28.30 0.90
C GLY A 3 3.62 27.19 1.81
N ALA A 4 2.87 26.84 2.86
CA ALA A 4 3.22 25.74 3.77
C ALA A 4 3.20 24.38 3.04
N ILE A 5 2.16 24.12 2.23
CA ILE A 5 2.05 22.89 1.43
C ILE A 5 3.23 22.79 0.44
N LYS A 6 3.51 23.86 -0.31
CA LYS A 6 4.63 23.89 -1.27
C LYS A 6 5.98 23.65 -0.57
N SER A 7 6.16 24.20 0.62
CA SER A 7 7.37 23.99 1.45
C SER A 7 7.52 22.53 1.86
N GLU A 8 6.45 21.87 2.35
CA GLU A 8 6.48 20.47 2.76
C GLU A 8 6.72 19.53 1.57
N ILE A 9 6.05 19.76 0.43
CA ILE A 9 6.29 19.01 -0.79
C ILE A 9 7.75 19.15 -1.23
N ARG A 10 8.28 20.37 -1.24
CA ARG A 10 9.68 20.62 -1.63
C ARG A 10 10.67 19.91 -0.71
N LYS A 11 10.43 19.87 0.61
CA LYS A 11 11.26 19.13 1.56
C LYS A 11 11.35 17.64 1.17
N ILE A 12 10.21 17.01 0.84
CA ILE A 12 10.17 15.59 0.48
C ILE A 12 10.98 15.34 -0.80
N PHE A 13 10.69 16.09 -1.86
CA PHE A 13 11.28 15.84 -3.17
C PHE A 13 12.74 16.31 -3.32
N THR A 14 13.27 17.12 -2.41
CA THR A 14 14.70 17.48 -2.37
C THR A 14 15.57 16.45 -1.64
N THR A 15 14.96 15.52 -0.90
CA THR A 15 15.70 14.43 -0.23
C THR A 15 15.90 13.24 -1.17
N LYS A 16 16.96 12.45 -0.91
CA LYS A 16 17.18 11.19 -1.64
C LYS A 16 16.26 10.05 -1.20
N LEU A 17 15.48 10.25 -0.15
CA LEU A 17 14.71 9.21 0.51
C LEU A 17 13.55 8.69 -0.37
N TRP A 18 12.76 9.59 -0.96
CA TRP A 18 11.56 9.24 -1.70
C TRP A 18 11.87 8.41 -2.95
N TRP A 19 12.91 8.78 -3.72
CA TRP A 19 13.25 8.02 -4.91
C TRP A 19 13.94 6.70 -4.59
N GLY A 20 14.74 6.63 -3.50
CA GLY A 20 15.29 5.36 -3.03
C GLY A 20 14.20 4.36 -2.64
N MET A 21 13.17 4.82 -1.91
CA MET A 21 11.99 4.01 -1.60
C MET A 21 11.18 3.68 -2.86
N GLY A 22 11.07 4.62 -3.80
CA GLY A 22 10.42 4.42 -5.09
C GLY A 22 11.09 3.33 -5.93
N ILE A 23 12.42 3.31 -6.01
CA ILE A 23 13.15 2.26 -6.72
C ILE A 23 12.95 0.90 -6.05
N GLY A 24 13.06 0.82 -4.72
CA GLY A 24 12.79 -0.42 -3.99
C GLY A 24 11.38 -0.94 -4.25
N MET A 25 10.37 -0.05 -4.16
CA MET A 25 8.99 -0.39 -4.47
C MET A 25 8.81 -0.85 -5.92
N ALA A 26 9.41 -0.15 -6.88
CA ALA A 26 9.35 -0.50 -8.30
C ALA A 26 9.96 -1.88 -8.56
N ALA A 27 11.11 -2.19 -7.96
CA ALA A 27 11.75 -3.49 -8.10
C ALA A 27 10.85 -4.63 -7.59
N PHE A 28 10.27 -4.47 -6.40
CA PHE A 28 9.35 -5.47 -5.86
C PHE A 28 8.06 -5.58 -6.66
N ALA A 29 7.46 -4.46 -7.07
CA ALA A 29 6.27 -4.45 -7.92
C ALA A 29 6.52 -5.18 -9.25
N PHE A 30 7.65 -4.89 -9.89
CA PHE A 30 8.07 -5.53 -11.13
C PHE A 30 8.27 -7.04 -10.97
N LEU A 31 9.06 -7.46 -9.97
CA LEU A 31 9.36 -8.88 -9.74
C LEU A 31 8.13 -9.68 -9.34
N LEU A 32 7.28 -9.15 -8.45
CA LEU A 32 6.09 -9.86 -8.00
C LEU A 32 5.01 -9.92 -9.09
N SER A 33 4.90 -8.89 -9.93
CA SER A 33 4.04 -8.95 -11.11
C SER A 33 4.55 -9.96 -12.14
N MET A 34 5.88 -10.07 -12.36
CA MET A 34 6.46 -11.14 -13.16
C MET A 34 6.12 -12.52 -12.58
N ALA A 35 6.30 -12.70 -11.28
CA ALA A 35 5.99 -13.95 -10.60
C ALA A 35 4.51 -14.31 -10.75
N ALA A 36 3.59 -13.38 -10.52
CA ALA A 36 2.16 -13.59 -10.68
C ALA A 36 1.78 -13.93 -12.13
N ALA A 37 2.35 -13.21 -13.11
CA ALA A 37 2.12 -13.51 -14.53
C ALA A 37 2.66 -14.89 -14.95
N SER A 38 3.73 -15.37 -14.32
CA SER A 38 4.29 -16.70 -14.61
C SER A 38 3.37 -17.85 -14.19
N LEU A 39 2.45 -17.62 -13.25
CA LEU A 39 1.45 -18.60 -12.81
C LEU A 39 0.34 -18.84 -13.86
N ILE A 40 0.21 -17.96 -14.86
CA ILE A 40 -0.79 -18.13 -15.92
C ILE A 40 -0.37 -19.30 -16.84
N GLY A 41 -1.30 -20.25 -17.05
CA GLY A 41 -1.07 -21.46 -17.86
C GLY A 41 -0.08 -22.44 -17.22
N LEU A 42 0.13 -22.35 -15.90
CA LEU A 42 0.95 -23.33 -15.18
C LEU A 42 0.11 -24.58 -14.89
N THR A 43 0.61 -25.73 -15.31
CA THR A 43 -0.06 -27.02 -15.12
C THR A 43 0.81 -27.95 -14.26
N ASN A 44 0.16 -28.74 -13.42
CA ASN A 44 0.79 -29.82 -12.67
C ASN A 44 1.16 -31.00 -13.59
N PRO A 45 2.02 -31.93 -13.14
CA PRO A 45 2.35 -33.13 -13.91
C PRO A 45 1.15 -34.05 -14.24
N ASP A 46 0.05 -33.94 -13.48
CA ASP A 46 -1.21 -34.64 -13.67
C ASP A 46 -2.16 -33.95 -14.67
N GLY A 47 -1.74 -32.83 -15.25
CA GLY A 47 -2.53 -32.03 -16.19
C GLY A 47 -3.54 -31.08 -15.53
N SER A 48 -3.64 -31.03 -14.20
CA SER A 48 -4.47 -30.07 -13.51
C SER A 48 -3.81 -28.66 -13.51
N SER A 49 -4.63 -27.61 -13.41
CA SER A 49 -4.11 -26.25 -13.31
C SER A 49 -3.38 -26.06 -11.99
N ALA A 50 -2.14 -25.56 -12.05
CA ALA A 50 -1.34 -25.18 -10.88
C ALA A 50 -1.37 -23.67 -10.59
N GLY A 51 -2.04 -22.90 -11.44
CA GLY A 51 -2.14 -21.44 -11.36
C GLY A 51 -3.42 -20.95 -12.00
N PHE A 52 -3.34 -19.90 -12.79
CA PHE A 52 -4.48 -19.35 -13.54
C PHE A 52 -4.52 -19.95 -14.95
N ASP A 53 -5.69 -20.35 -15.42
CA ASP A 53 -5.82 -20.98 -16.75
C ASP A 53 -5.50 -20.01 -17.89
N SER A 54 -5.94 -18.76 -17.77
CA SER A 54 -5.76 -17.76 -18.82
C SER A 54 -5.76 -16.34 -18.24
N MET A 55 -5.36 -15.38 -19.09
CA MET A 55 -5.44 -13.96 -18.76
C MET A 55 -6.89 -13.48 -18.90
N THR A 56 -7.52 -13.16 -17.77
CA THR A 56 -8.86 -12.56 -17.64
C THR A 56 -8.75 -11.19 -16.98
N GLY A 57 -9.87 -10.46 -16.88
CA GLY A 57 -9.90 -9.22 -16.08
C GLY A 57 -9.45 -9.44 -14.65
N ALA A 58 -9.97 -10.48 -13.98
CA ALA A 58 -9.62 -10.86 -12.62
C ALA A 58 -8.13 -11.23 -12.45
N THR A 59 -7.60 -12.07 -13.34
CA THR A 59 -6.17 -12.41 -13.35
C THR A 59 -5.30 -11.19 -13.61
N GLY A 60 -5.74 -10.27 -14.46
CA GLY A 60 -5.07 -9.00 -14.72
C GLY A 60 -5.00 -8.12 -13.48
N GLN A 61 -6.08 -8.06 -12.70
CA GLN A 61 -6.09 -7.37 -11.41
C GLN A 61 -5.01 -7.94 -10.47
N MET A 62 -4.92 -9.27 -10.34
CA MET A 62 -3.91 -9.91 -9.50
C MET A 62 -2.49 -9.68 -10.01
N VAL A 63 -2.25 -9.83 -11.31
CA VAL A 63 -0.92 -9.64 -11.90
C VAL A 63 -0.44 -8.20 -11.70
N TYR A 64 -1.27 -7.21 -12.06
CA TYR A 64 -0.83 -5.81 -12.04
C TYR A 64 -0.89 -5.15 -10.66
N SER A 65 -1.40 -5.83 -9.64
CA SER A 65 -1.35 -5.39 -8.25
C SER A 65 -0.57 -6.32 -7.31
N ALA A 66 0.07 -7.36 -7.84
CA ALA A 66 0.68 -8.45 -7.06
C ALA A 66 1.55 -7.99 -5.87
N GLY A 67 2.33 -6.92 -6.05
CA GLY A 67 3.17 -6.38 -4.99
C GLY A 67 2.43 -5.76 -3.79
N LEU A 68 1.16 -5.40 -3.98
CA LEU A 68 0.31 -4.82 -2.92
C LEU A 68 -0.60 -5.86 -2.26
N LEU A 69 -0.81 -7.01 -2.88
CA LEU A 69 -1.71 -8.05 -2.38
C LEU A 69 -1.20 -8.69 -1.09
N GLY A 70 -2.14 -8.99 -0.19
CA GLY A 70 -1.86 -9.66 1.08
C GLY A 70 -1.27 -11.05 0.90
N GLU A 71 -1.69 -11.79 -0.13
CA GLU A 71 -1.20 -13.12 -0.48
C GLU A 71 0.31 -13.13 -0.78
N PHE A 72 0.84 -12.06 -1.35
CA PHE A 72 2.27 -11.87 -1.59
C PHE A 72 2.96 -11.10 -0.47
N GLY A 73 2.34 -11.02 0.73
CA GLY A 73 2.89 -10.34 1.90
C GLY A 73 2.93 -8.82 1.78
N SER A 74 2.16 -8.22 0.86
CA SER A 74 2.09 -6.77 0.63
C SER A 74 3.48 -6.10 0.54
N MET A 75 4.47 -6.78 -0.02
CA MET A 75 5.88 -6.37 0.05
C MET A 75 6.15 -4.99 -0.55
N SER A 76 5.46 -4.63 -1.64
CA SER A 76 5.58 -3.28 -2.21
C SER A 76 4.98 -2.21 -1.30
N ALA A 77 3.97 -2.55 -0.46
CA ALA A 77 3.34 -1.62 0.47
C ALA A 77 4.24 -1.25 1.66
N LEU A 78 5.27 -2.05 1.94
CA LEU A 78 6.24 -1.75 3.01
C LEU A 78 7.06 -0.48 2.71
N PHE A 79 7.31 -0.17 1.45
CA PHE A 79 8.06 1.04 1.07
C PHE A 79 7.29 2.33 1.34
N PRO A 80 6.04 2.51 0.90
CA PRO A 80 5.24 3.67 1.25
C PRO A 80 4.96 3.74 2.76
N LEU A 81 4.73 2.61 3.44
CA LEU A 81 4.60 2.55 4.90
C LEU A 81 5.86 3.10 5.58
N ALA A 82 7.04 2.57 5.23
CA ALA A 82 8.31 3.01 5.78
C ALA A 82 8.61 4.48 5.44
N LEU A 83 8.32 4.92 4.21
CA LEU A 83 8.47 6.32 3.81
C LEU A 83 7.61 7.23 4.69
N GLY A 84 6.33 6.89 4.89
CA GLY A 84 5.44 7.65 5.78
C GLY A 84 6.01 7.83 7.18
N VAL A 85 6.51 6.73 7.78
CA VAL A 85 7.19 6.76 9.09
C VAL A 85 8.41 7.68 9.05
N LEU A 86 9.27 7.53 8.04
CA LEU A 86 10.52 8.28 7.93
C LEU A 86 10.30 9.78 7.74
N LEU A 87 9.27 10.19 7.01
CA LEU A 87 8.97 11.59 6.75
C LEU A 87 8.75 12.39 8.04
N ILE A 88 8.08 11.82 9.03
CA ILE A 88 7.84 12.51 10.30
C ILE A 88 8.94 12.28 11.33
N THR A 89 9.46 11.05 11.42
CA THR A 89 10.47 10.72 12.44
C THR A 89 11.82 11.36 12.15
N THR A 90 12.15 11.63 10.87
CA THR A 90 13.34 12.40 10.48
C THR A 90 13.28 13.82 11.02
N GLU A 91 12.11 14.47 11.04
CA GLU A 91 11.95 15.80 11.62
C GLU A 91 12.18 15.79 13.14
N TYR A 92 11.72 14.75 13.84
CA TYR A 92 11.99 14.60 15.27
C TYR A 92 13.48 14.38 15.53
N ARG A 93 14.13 13.54 14.74
CA ARG A 93 15.57 13.26 14.87
C ARG A 93 16.44 14.50 14.65
N HIS A 94 16.10 15.32 13.65
CA HIS A 94 16.89 16.51 13.29
C HIS A 94 16.39 17.79 13.99
N LYS A 95 15.40 17.71 14.90
CA LYS A 95 14.82 18.85 15.63
C LYS A 95 14.30 19.98 14.73
N THR A 96 13.96 19.68 13.48
CA THR A 96 13.46 20.66 12.50
C THR A 96 11.98 21.00 12.71
N ALA A 97 11.25 20.21 13.49
CA ALA A 97 9.86 20.46 13.84
C ALA A 97 9.69 21.82 14.53
N THR A 98 10.61 22.18 15.45
CA THR A 98 10.58 23.47 16.20
C THR A 98 10.65 24.67 15.24
N ALA A 99 11.57 24.66 14.28
CA ALA A 99 11.71 25.73 13.31
C ALA A 99 10.44 25.90 12.44
N THR A 100 9.78 24.78 12.10
CA THR A 100 8.52 24.79 11.33
C THR A 100 7.38 25.44 12.11
N TYR A 101 7.25 25.15 13.42
CA TYR A 101 6.23 25.75 14.27
C TYR A 101 6.49 27.23 14.61
N LEU A 102 7.77 27.66 14.69
CA LEU A 102 8.13 29.08 14.84
C LEU A 102 7.77 29.87 13.58
N ALA A 103 7.99 29.30 12.40
CA ALA A 103 7.64 29.95 11.12
C ALA A 103 6.12 29.98 10.86
N THR A 104 5.37 29.00 11.41
CA THR A 104 3.92 28.91 11.24
C THR A 104 3.24 28.60 12.57
N PRO A 105 2.82 29.65 13.33
CA PRO A 105 2.30 29.46 14.69
C PRO A 105 0.99 28.68 14.77
N ARG A 106 0.23 28.59 13.65
CA ARG A 106 -1.01 27.80 13.58
C ARG A 106 -0.70 26.32 13.33
N ARG A 107 -0.55 25.54 14.39
CA ARG A 107 -0.16 24.10 14.37
C ARG A 107 -1.01 23.25 13.42
N TRP A 108 -2.32 23.51 13.33
CA TRP A 108 -3.21 22.78 12.44
C TRP A 108 -2.87 22.97 10.94
N ILE A 109 -2.40 24.16 10.53
CA ILE A 109 -1.99 24.44 9.16
C ILE A 109 -0.79 23.56 8.79
N VAL A 110 0.16 23.41 9.72
CA VAL A 110 1.33 22.54 9.51
C VAL A 110 0.92 21.09 9.40
N ALA A 111 0.02 20.62 10.27
CA ALA A 111 -0.47 19.24 10.23
C ALA A 111 -1.16 18.91 8.89
N VAL A 112 -2.08 19.79 8.44
CA VAL A 112 -2.76 19.63 7.15
C VAL A 112 -1.77 19.71 5.99
N ALA A 113 -0.82 20.64 6.00
CA ALA A 113 0.17 20.76 4.94
C ALA A 113 1.05 19.51 4.82
N LYS A 114 1.46 18.91 5.96
CA LYS A 114 2.21 17.65 5.99
C LYS A 114 1.39 16.48 5.47
N THR A 115 0.16 16.34 5.93
CA THR A 115 -0.74 15.26 5.45
C THR A 115 -0.95 15.36 3.94
N LEU A 116 -1.18 16.55 3.39
CA LEU A 116 -1.32 16.75 1.95
C LEU A 116 -0.01 16.42 1.19
N ALA A 117 1.14 16.78 1.73
CA ALA A 117 2.42 16.43 1.12
C ALA A 117 2.67 14.91 1.13
N VAL A 118 2.25 14.20 2.19
CA VAL A 118 2.31 12.74 2.29
C VAL A 118 1.37 12.08 1.26
N ILE A 119 0.17 12.62 1.06
CA ILE A 119 -0.76 12.16 0.00
C ILE A 119 -0.11 12.29 -1.37
N VAL A 120 0.52 13.43 -1.67
CA VAL A 120 1.18 13.64 -2.97
C VAL A 120 2.30 12.63 -3.21
N VAL A 121 3.18 12.42 -2.24
CA VAL A 121 4.29 11.45 -2.42
C VAL A 121 3.77 10.01 -2.48
N GLY A 122 2.74 9.67 -1.70
CA GLY A 122 2.07 8.38 -1.78
C GLY A 122 1.46 8.13 -3.16
N ALA A 123 0.84 9.15 -3.77
CA ALA A 123 0.30 9.05 -5.12
C ALA A 123 1.41 8.87 -6.18
N VAL A 124 2.53 9.59 -6.04
CA VAL A 124 3.70 9.41 -6.92
C VAL A 124 4.24 7.98 -6.83
N LEU A 125 4.39 7.43 -5.62
CA LEU A 125 4.79 6.03 -5.43
C LEU A 125 3.77 5.07 -6.04
N GLY A 126 2.47 5.36 -5.93
CA GLY A 126 1.41 4.55 -6.55
C GLY A 126 1.53 4.49 -8.07
N VAL A 127 1.82 5.64 -8.71
CA VAL A 127 2.09 5.68 -10.16
C VAL A 127 3.34 4.86 -10.50
N VAL A 128 4.41 4.98 -9.71
CA VAL A 128 5.63 4.18 -9.88
C VAL A 128 5.32 2.68 -9.76
N HIS A 129 4.50 2.28 -8.77
CA HIS A 129 4.05 0.89 -8.61
C HIS A 129 3.31 0.39 -9.86
N VAL A 130 2.31 1.13 -10.34
CA VAL A 130 1.52 0.74 -11.52
C VAL A 130 2.41 0.56 -12.75
N ILE A 131 3.30 1.53 -13.02
CA ILE A 131 4.22 1.44 -14.17
C ILE A 131 5.12 0.21 -14.05
N ALA A 132 5.69 -0.05 -12.87
CA ALA A 132 6.60 -1.16 -12.65
C ALA A 132 5.87 -2.52 -12.73
N SER A 133 4.68 -2.63 -12.13
CA SER A 133 3.89 -3.88 -12.16
C SER A 133 3.37 -4.20 -13.57
N VAL A 134 2.91 -3.19 -14.31
CA VAL A 134 2.54 -3.36 -15.72
C VAL A 134 3.76 -3.80 -16.54
N GLY A 135 4.92 -3.17 -16.34
CA GLY A 135 6.15 -3.56 -17.02
C GLY A 135 6.58 -5.01 -16.75
N GLY A 136 6.52 -5.44 -15.47
CA GLY A 136 6.86 -6.81 -15.07
C GLY A 136 5.89 -7.85 -15.62
N GLY A 137 4.59 -7.61 -15.48
CA GLY A 137 3.55 -8.50 -16.01
C GLY A 137 3.58 -8.58 -17.54
N ALA A 138 3.67 -7.42 -18.21
CA ALA A 138 3.72 -7.36 -19.66
C ALA A 138 4.92 -8.13 -20.23
N LEU A 139 6.10 -8.04 -19.62
CA LEU A 139 7.28 -8.75 -20.06
C LEU A 139 7.05 -10.28 -20.08
N VAL A 140 6.46 -10.84 -19.03
CA VAL A 140 6.18 -12.28 -18.98
C VAL A 140 5.07 -12.69 -19.95
N LEU A 141 3.98 -11.92 -19.99
CA LEU A 141 2.82 -12.21 -20.81
C LEU A 141 3.15 -12.20 -22.31
N THR A 142 4.01 -11.23 -22.75
CA THR A 142 4.35 -11.11 -24.18
C THR A 142 5.50 -12.02 -24.62
N VAL A 143 6.54 -12.16 -23.76
CA VAL A 143 7.78 -12.86 -24.16
C VAL A 143 7.69 -14.37 -23.92
N PHE A 144 7.01 -14.78 -22.85
CA PHE A 144 7.03 -16.18 -22.40
C PHE A 144 5.69 -16.90 -22.49
N LYS A 145 4.57 -16.18 -22.52
CA LYS A 145 3.24 -16.78 -22.39
C LYS A 145 2.32 -16.56 -23.59
N ASP A 146 2.65 -15.64 -24.50
CA ASP A 146 1.81 -15.24 -25.64
C ASP A 146 0.34 -14.99 -25.24
N GLN A 147 0.17 -14.25 -24.15
CA GLN A 147 -1.14 -13.91 -23.56
C GLN A 147 -1.48 -12.43 -23.79
N PRO A 148 -2.77 -12.07 -23.94
CA PRO A 148 -3.19 -10.69 -24.09
C PRO A 148 -2.90 -9.88 -22.81
N LEU A 149 -2.44 -8.63 -22.96
CA LEU A 149 -2.11 -7.76 -21.82
C LEU A 149 -3.33 -7.21 -21.09
N LEU A 150 -4.49 -7.11 -21.73
CA LEU A 150 -5.74 -6.57 -21.20
C LEU A 150 -5.62 -5.19 -20.53
N LEU A 151 -4.63 -4.36 -20.91
CA LEU A 151 -4.36 -3.06 -20.26
C LEU A 151 -5.53 -2.08 -20.30
N GLY A 152 -6.41 -2.20 -21.29
CA GLY A 152 -7.62 -1.38 -21.44
C GLY A 152 -8.89 -2.04 -20.89
N ASN A 153 -8.80 -3.22 -20.26
CA ASN A 153 -9.93 -3.87 -19.62
C ASN A 153 -10.40 -3.01 -18.43
N SER A 154 -11.72 -2.86 -18.24
CA SER A 154 -12.30 -2.00 -17.21
C SER A 154 -11.82 -2.36 -15.80
N ASP A 155 -11.73 -3.65 -15.49
CA ASP A 155 -11.33 -4.14 -14.16
C ASP A 155 -9.86 -3.85 -13.90
N VAL A 156 -9.01 -4.07 -14.91
CA VAL A 156 -7.58 -3.77 -14.86
C VAL A 156 -7.33 -2.26 -14.70
N VAL A 157 -8.05 -1.43 -15.45
CA VAL A 157 -7.94 0.04 -15.33
C VAL A 157 -8.40 0.52 -13.95
N ALA A 158 -9.48 -0.06 -13.40
CA ALA A 158 -9.91 0.25 -12.04
C ALA A 158 -8.82 -0.10 -11.00
N THR A 159 -8.11 -1.22 -11.20
CA THR A 159 -7.00 -1.64 -10.31
C THR A 159 -5.82 -0.66 -10.33
N TYR A 160 -5.56 0.03 -11.43
CA TYR A 160 -4.53 1.08 -11.44
C TYR A 160 -4.89 2.22 -10.48
N GLY A 161 -6.15 2.68 -10.53
CA GLY A 161 -6.64 3.73 -9.64
C GLY A 161 -6.62 3.30 -8.16
N THR A 162 -7.14 2.12 -7.86
CA THR A 162 -7.17 1.58 -6.49
C THR A 162 -5.77 1.29 -5.95
N SER A 163 -4.82 0.87 -6.78
CA SER A 163 -3.40 0.71 -6.40
C SER A 163 -2.77 2.03 -5.96
N ILE A 164 -3.06 3.13 -6.68
CA ILE A 164 -2.58 4.47 -6.28
C ILE A 164 -3.19 4.86 -4.94
N VAL A 165 -4.50 4.66 -4.75
CA VAL A 165 -5.18 4.95 -3.47
C VAL A 165 -4.61 4.09 -2.34
N ALA A 166 -4.41 2.78 -2.56
CA ALA A 166 -3.80 1.89 -1.57
C ALA A 166 -2.44 2.40 -1.11
N THR A 167 -1.59 2.79 -2.05
CA THR A 167 -0.25 3.31 -1.77
C THR A 167 -0.29 4.60 -0.95
N VAL A 168 -1.22 5.52 -1.28
CA VAL A 168 -1.47 6.73 -0.49
C VAL A 168 -1.86 6.36 0.95
N VAL A 169 -2.79 5.43 1.11
CA VAL A 169 -3.28 5.03 2.43
C VAL A 169 -2.18 4.36 3.25
N TRP A 170 -1.39 3.47 2.66
CA TRP A 170 -0.23 2.87 3.34
C TRP A 170 0.81 3.92 3.76
N THR A 171 1.04 4.94 2.94
CA THR A 171 1.92 6.07 3.30
C THR A 171 1.36 6.85 4.48
N LEU A 172 0.04 7.11 4.51
CA LEU A 172 -0.64 7.80 5.62
C LEU A 172 -0.66 6.97 6.91
N ILE A 173 -0.86 5.65 6.83
CA ILE A 173 -0.74 4.73 7.97
C ILE A 173 0.67 4.85 8.57
N GLY A 174 1.69 4.77 7.72
CA GLY A 174 3.09 4.95 8.16
C GLY A 174 3.34 6.31 8.79
N PHE A 175 2.85 7.39 8.17
CA PHE A 175 2.97 8.75 8.69
C PHE A 175 2.31 8.90 10.07
N GLY A 176 1.06 8.42 10.21
CA GLY A 176 0.34 8.43 11.49
C GLY A 176 1.05 7.62 12.57
N PHE A 177 1.54 6.43 12.22
CA PHE A 177 2.31 5.58 13.12
C PHE A 177 3.63 6.24 13.55
N GLY A 178 4.35 6.86 12.61
CA GLY A 178 5.59 7.60 12.89
C GLY A 178 5.41 8.78 13.85
N MET A 179 4.21 9.38 13.91
CA MET A 179 3.89 10.42 14.90
C MET A 179 3.75 9.86 16.32
N LEU A 180 3.37 8.58 16.47
CA LEU A 180 3.22 7.93 17.77
C LEU A 180 4.56 7.52 18.36
N VAL A 181 5.51 7.08 17.53
CA VAL A 181 6.81 6.55 17.95
C VAL A 181 7.93 7.53 17.60
N ARG A 182 8.52 8.17 18.61
CA ARG A 182 9.55 9.22 18.40
C ARG A 182 10.91 8.69 17.94
N ASN A 183 11.24 7.45 18.27
CA ASN A 183 12.49 6.84 17.86
C ASN A 183 12.36 6.36 16.41
N GLN A 184 13.13 6.94 15.51
CA GLN A 184 13.07 6.65 14.07
C GLN A 184 13.32 5.17 13.75
N ILE A 185 14.36 4.58 14.36
CA ILE A 185 14.74 3.19 14.11
C ILE A 185 13.65 2.25 14.60
N ALA A 186 13.19 2.46 15.84
CA ALA A 186 12.12 1.65 16.42
C ALA A 186 10.81 1.80 15.62
N ALA A 187 10.45 3.01 15.21
CA ALA A 187 9.24 3.26 14.44
C ALA A 187 9.24 2.51 13.09
N VAL A 188 10.34 2.58 12.34
CA VAL A 188 10.47 1.87 11.06
C VAL A 188 10.46 0.36 11.26
N LEU A 189 11.24 -0.16 12.22
CA LEU A 189 11.31 -1.60 12.48
C LEU A 189 9.96 -2.18 12.90
N ILE A 190 9.25 -1.51 13.82
CA ILE A 190 7.93 -1.98 14.27
C ILE A 190 6.91 -1.90 13.13
N ALA A 191 6.88 -0.79 12.36
CA ALA A 191 5.94 -0.63 11.26
C ALA A 191 6.15 -1.69 10.17
N VAL A 192 7.41 -1.93 9.76
CA VAL A 192 7.75 -2.93 8.74
C VAL A 192 7.52 -4.35 9.27
N ALA A 193 7.93 -4.64 10.52
CA ALA A 193 7.69 -5.94 11.13
C ALA A 193 6.20 -6.25 11.25
N PHE A 194 5.37 -5.28 11.66
CA PHE A 194 3.92 -5.45 11.67
C PHE A 194 3.34 -5.54 10.27
N GLY A 195 3.79 -4.70 9.35
CA GLY A 195 3.34 -4.69 7.95
C GLY A 195 3.60 -5.99 7.19
N PHE A 196 4.61 -6.75 7.59
CA PHE A 196 4.95 -8.05 6.99
C PHE A 196 4.63 -9.22 7.93
N LEU A 197 5.42 -9.39 9.00
CA LEU A 197 5.30 -10.54 9.91
C LEU A 197 4.02 -10.48 10.74
N GLY A 198 3.63 -9.30 11.22
CA GLY A 198 2.43 -9.14 12.04
C GLY A 198 1.16 -9.55 11.31
N GLN A 199 1.02 -9.16 10.06
CA GLN A 199 -0.13 -9.55 9.24
C GLN A 199 -0.12 -11.06 8.94
N LEU A 200 1.04 -11.63 8.62
CA LEU A 200 1.18 -13.07 8.39
C LEU A 200 0.77 -13.87 9.63
N ILE A 201 1.29 -13.49 10.81
CA ILE A 201 0.96 -14.16 12.08
C ILE A 201 -0.54 -14.04 12.37
N LEU A 202 -1.15 -12.86 12.17
CA LEU A 202 -2.59 -12.67 12.38
C LEU A 202 -3.43 -13.50 11.42
N ASN A 203 -3.06 -13.58 10.14
CA ASN A 203 -3.76 -14.42 9.18
C ASN A 203 -3.72 -15.90 9.59
N ILE A 204 -2.54 -16.42 9.96
CA ILE A 204 -2.40 -17.79 10.43
C ILE A 204 -3.21 -18.03 11.71
N ALA A 205 -3.11 -17.12 12.69
CA ALA A 205 -3.83 -17.23 13.95
C ALA A 205 -5.35 -17.24 13.74
N PHE A 206 -5.88 -16.33 12.92
CA PHE A 206 -7.32 -16.26 12.66
C PHE A 206 -7.81 -17.46 11.82
N ALA A 207 -6.98 -17.99 10.92
CA ALA A 207 -7.29 -19.22 10.20
C ALA A 207 -7.40 -20.43 11.15
N ILE A 208 -6.46 -20.59 12.08
CA ILE A 208 -6.47 -21.68 13.09
C ILE A 208 -7.68 -21.56 14.02
N LEU A 209 -8.03 -20.34 14.43
CA LEU A 209 -9.17 -20.07 15.32
C LEU A 209 -10.54 -20.09 14.61
N GLY A 210 -10.57 -20.21 13.28
CA GLY A 210 -11.78 -20.12 12.47
C GLY A 210 -12.41 -18.71 12.44
N TRP A 211 -11.64 -17.67 12.76
CA TRP A 211 -12.12 -16.27 12.82
C TRP A 211 -12.02 -15.58 11.46
N THR A 212 -12.70 -16.15 10.46
CA THR A 212 -12.68 -15.66 9.06
C THR A 212 -13.12 -14.20 8.92
N THR A 213 -14.16 -13.80 9.68
CA THR A 213 -14.63 -12.42 9.68
C THR A 213 -13.60 -11.44 10.24
N ALA A 214 -12.87 -11.81 11.30
CA ALA A 214 -11.83 -10.96 11.87
C ALA A 214 -10.63 -10.82 10.92
N ALA A 215 -10.30 -11.86 10.16
CA ALA A 215 -9.24 -11.82 9.17
C ALA A 215 -9.48 -10.76 8.08
N LYS A 216 -10.75 -10.48 7.73
CA LYS A 216 -11.10 -9.44 6.74
C LYS A 216 -10.60 -8.04 7.13
N PHE A 217 -10.44 -7.76 8.45
CA PHE A 217 -9.98 -6.46 8.96
C PHE A 217 -8.46 -6.29 8.95
N ILE A 218 -7.70 -7.31 8.61
CA ILE A 218 -6.24 -7.19 8.48
C ILE A 218 -5.92 -6.22 7.31
N PRO A 219 -5.03 -5.24 7.48
CA PRO A 219 -4.77 -4.23 6.44
C PRO A 219 -4.38 -4.79 5.07
N GLY A 220 -3.63 -5.89 5.02
CA GLY A 220 -3.29 -6.58 3.77
C GLY A 220 -4.53 -7.17 3.09
N ASN A 221 -5.41 -7.81 3.85
CA ASN A 221 -6.66 -8.39 3.33
C ASN A 221 -7.63 -7.30 2.85
N LEU A 222 -7.70 -6.18 3.57
CA LEU A 222 -8.43 -4.99 3.10
C LEU A 222 -7.84 -4.45 1.79
N THR A 223 -6.51 -4.44 1.67
CA THR A 223 -5.85 -4.01 0.43
C THR A 223 -6.19 -4.95 -0.72
N THR A 224 -6.15 -6.27 -0.51
CA THR A 224 -6.58 -7.24 -1.52
C THR A 224 -8.05 -7.05 -1.91
N GLY A 225 -8.95 -6.93 -0.94
CA GLY A 225 -10.38 -6.69 -1.22
C GLY A 225 -10.66 -5.37 -1.96
N MET A 226 -9.78 -4.38 -1.83
CA MET A 226 -9.87 -3.13 -2.59
C MET A 226 -9.36 -3.26 -4.04
N LEU A 227 -8.37 -4.12 -4.28
CA LEU A 227 -7.67 -4.25 -5.55
C LEU A 227 -8.25 -5.32 -6.47
N VAL A 228 -8.73 -6.42 -5.90
CA VAL A 228 -9.26 -7.57 -6.63
C VAL A 228 -10.77 -7.64 -6.41
N THR A 229 -11.52 -7.26 -7.44
CA THR A 229 -12.99 -7.16 -7.36
C THR A 229 -13.70 -8.38 -7.95
N ALA A 230 -12.96 -9.26 -8.65
CA ALA A 230 -13.48 -10.48 -9.27
C ALA A 230 -12.68 -11.69 -8.77
N ASP A 231 -13.33 -12.84 -8.66
CA ASP A 231 -12.66 -14.10 -8.30
C ASP A 231 -11.80 -14.58 -9.48
N PRO A 232 -10.47 -14.68 -9.32
CA PRO A 232 -9.58 -15.13 -10.38
C PRO A 232 -9.74 -16.63 -10.72
N THR A 233 -10.39 -17.41 -9.85
CA THR A 233 -10.67 -18.85 -10.08
C THR A 233 -11.95 -19.08 -10.91
N GLY A 234 -12.61 -17.98 -11.35
CA GLY A 234 -13.80 -18.04 -12.19
C GLY A 234 -15.09 -18.34 -11.43
N GLY A 235 -15.04 -18.45 -10.12
CA GLY A 235 -16.21 -18.39 -9.25
C GLY A 235 -16.76 -16.97 -9.28
N ALA A 236 -18.04 -16.79 -9.64
CA ALA A 236 -18.69 -15.51 -9.45
C ALA A 236 -18.54 -15.15 -7.97
N VAL A 237 -17.95 -13.99 -7.67
CA VAL A 237 -18.10 -13.40 -6.35
C VAL A 237 -19.58 -13.05 -6.25
N GLU A 238 -20.39 -14.05 -5.85
CA GLU A 238 -21.81 -13.84 -5.66
C GLU A 238 -21.99 -12.70 -4.68
N SER A 239 -22.73 -11.68 -5.12
CA SER A 239 -23.18 -10.59 -4.28
C SER A 239 -24.13 -11.16 -3.23
N GLY A 240 -23.60 -11.84 -2.19
CA GLY A 240 -24.38 -12.49 -1.15
C GLY A 240 -23.80 -13.82 -0.62
N GLY A 241 -22.82 -14.43 -1.25
CA GLY A 241 -22.04 -15.55 -0.69
C GLY A 241 -20.93 -15.04 0.24
N ASP A 242 -20.44 -15.88 1.16
CA ASP A 242 -19.35 -15.58 2.11
C ASP A 242 -18.03 -15.28 1.40
N SER A 243 -17.96 -14.13 0.71
CA SER A 243 -16.71 -13.64 0.13
C SER A 243 -15.67 -13.50 1.23
N TYR A 244 -14.46 -14.05 1.00
CA TYR A 244 -13.36 -13.94 1.95
C TYR A 244 -12.92 -12.49 2.21
N TYR A 245 -13.22 -11.55 1.30
CA TYR A 245 -12.92 -10.13 1.41
C TYR A 245 -14.19 -9.28 1.47
N PHE A 246 -14.08 -8.07 2.03
CA PHE A 246 -15.13 -7.08 1.89
C PHE A 246 -15.19 -6.54 0.45
N SER A 247 -16.31 -5.91 0.09
CA SER A 247 -16.42 -5.18 -1.17
C SER A 247 -15.34 -4.09 -1.26
N TRP A 248 -14.90 -3.78 -2.47
CA TRP A 248 -13.77 -2.87 -2.71
C TRP A 248 -13.90 -1.50 -2.01
N TRP A 249 -15.09 -0.91 -2.05
CA TRP A 249 -15.36 0.39 -1.43
C TRP A 249 -15.36 0.33 0.11
N LEU A 250 -15.87 -0.76 0.70
CA LEU A 250 -15.86 -0.96 2.14
C LEU A 250 -14.44 -1.21 2.64
N SER A 251 -13.67 -2.02 1.93
CA SER A 251 -12.25 -2.24 2.20
C SER A 251 -11.45 -0.94 2.17
N ALA A 252 -11.69 -0.10 1.15
CA ALA A 252 -11.07 1.22 1.04
C ALA A 252 -11.46 2.15 2.20
N LEU A 253 -12.74 2.20 2.57
CA LEU A 253 -13.23 3.03 3.69
C LEU A 253 -12.61 2.62 5.02
N ILE A 254 -12.54 1.33 5.33
CA ILE A 254 -11.94 0.84 6.58
C ILE A 254 -10.44 1.16 6.60
N LEU A 255 -9.74 0.95 5.49
CA LEU A 255 -8.31 1.22 5.39
C LEU A 255 -7.99 2.73 5.53
N ILE A 256 -8.80 3.60 4.90
CA ILE A 256 -8.74 5.05 5.08
C ILE A 256 -9.05 5.42 6.54
N GLY A 257 -10.01 4.74 7.16
CA GLY A 257 -10.32 4.90 8.58
C GLY A 257 -9.12 4.65 9.48
N TYR A 258 -8.35 3.58 9.22
CA TYR A 258 -7.11 3.30 9.96
C TYR A 258 -6.08 4.43 9.79
N ALA A 259 -5.87 4.89 8.57
CA ALA A 259 -4.96 6.00 8.29
C ALA A 259 -5.41 7.29 9.01
N ALA A 260 -6.71 7.61 8.95
CA ALA A 260 -7.27 8.79 9.60
C ALA A 260 -7.12 8.73 11.12
N VAL A 261 -7.48 7.61 11.75
CA VAL A 261 -7.36 7.41 13.21
C VAL A 261 -5.91 7.57 13.66
N LEU A 262 -4.97 6.91 12.99
CA LEU A 262 -3.54 7.00 13.33
C LEU A 262 -3.00 8.42 13.16
N THR A 263 -3.39 9.09 12.07
CA THR A 263 -2.96 10.46 11.77
C THR A 263 -3.55 11.46 12.78
N VAL A 264 -4.82 11.33 13.13
CA VAL A 264 -5.49 12.21 14.11
C VAL A 264 -4.91 11.99 15.50
N ILE A 265 -4.84 10.76 15.99
CA ILE A 265 -4.27 10.46 17.30
C ILE A 265 -2.81 10.91 17.35
N GLY A 266 -2.03 10.60 16.33
CA GLY A 266 -0.62 11.03 16.22
C GLY A 266 -0.47 12.53 16.26
N SER A 267 -1.30 13.30 15.55
CA SER A 267 -1.25 14.75 15.53
C SER A 267 -1.66 15.39 16.88
N ILE A 268 -2.65 14.82 17.57
CA ILE A 268 -3.06 15.28 18.91
C ILE A 268 -1.95 15.03 19.92
N LEU A 269 -1.34 13.85 19.93
CA LEU A 269 -0.24 13.50 20.84
C LEU A 269 1.03 14.32 20.56
N ALA A 270 1.33 14.57 19.29
CA ALA A 270 2.44 15.44 18.91
C ALA A 270 2.21 16.90 19.34
N GLY A 271 0.96 17.38 19.33
CA GLY A 271 0.60 18.73 19.75
C GLY A 271 0.59 18.96 21.26
N ARG A 272 0.40 17.91 22.08
CA ARG A 272 0.30 18.01 23.55
C ARG A 272 1.65 17.94 24.28
N LYS A 273 2.68 17.45 23.63
CA LYS A 273 4.02 17.33 24.24
C LYS A 273 4.85 18.54 23.89
N ASP A 274 5.23 19.32 24.91
CA ASP A 274 6.15 20.43 24.76
C ASP A 274 7.45 19.94 24.11
N ILE A 275 7.94 20.75 23.18
CA ILE A 275 9.18 20.49 22.43
C ILE A 275 10.33 20.97 23.36
N THR A 276 10.72 20.12 24.30
CA THR A 276 11.93 20.29 25.07
C THR A 276 13.11 19.59 24.40
#